data_83feb7c08d51b37605048860909b90fe
#
_entry.id   83feb7c08d51b37605048860909b90fe
#
_cell.length_a   1.000
_cell.length_b   1.000
_cell.length_c   1.000
_cell.angle_alpha   90.00
_cell.angle_beta   90.00
_cell.angle_gamma   90.00
#
_symmetry.space_group_name_H-M   'P 1'
#
loop_
_entity.id
_entity.type
_entity.pdbx_description
1 polymer ?
#
loop_
_entity_poly.entity_id
_entity_poly.type
_entity_poly.pdbx_seq_one_letter_code
_entity_poly.pdbx_strand_id
1 'polypeptide(L)'
;YEGVSLVQGRLNVMSLNGELEFRPVSNFTFSIGGRGLTYTEHQTLSIGLPEFEGTIRARYHHRKFSVGLVFDLQSNRYISRVIPWFPNDGIVGNMRIPYTVDLGLNVDWYASKRVTVFAEGHNLCNRRIYDWSTFPQYSAGFTAGVKLSF
;
A
#
# COMPACT_ATOMS: atom_id res chain seq x y z
N TYR A 1 -25.09 30.03 -1.84
CA TYR A 1 -23.88 29.56 -1.14
C TYR A 1 -24.25 28.26 -0.45
N GLU A 2 -23.85 27.11 -1.01
CA GLU A 2 -24.05 25.82 -0.39
C GLU A 2 -23.03 25.66 0.74
N GLY A 3 -23.55 25.51 1.96
CA GLY A 3 -22.70 25.31 3.13
C GLY A 3 -22.06 23.94 3.12
N VAL A 4 -20.77 23.86 3.45
CA VAL A 4 -20.08 22.62 3.75
C VAL A 4 -20.64 22.07 5.05
N SER A 5 -21.35 20.93 5.00
CA SER A 5 -21.79 20.24 6.21
C SER A 5 -20.65 19.34 6.72
N LEU A 6 -20.21 19.57 7.94
CA LEU A 6 -19.28 18.72 8.66
C LEU A 6 -20.06 17.59 9.32
N VAL A 7 -19.77 16.36 8.91
CA VAL A 7 -20.26 15.15 9.58
C VAL A 7 -19.21 14.73 10.60
N GLN A 8 -19.56 14.80 11.88
CA GLN A 8 -18.70 14.37 12.98
C GLN A 8 -19.17 13.00 13.47
N GLY A 9 -18.27 12.02 13.48
CA GLY A 9 -18.54 10.67 13.97
C GLY A 9 -17.45 10.18 14.93
N ARG A 10 -17.78 9.20 15.76
CA ARG A 10 -16.82 8.48 16.59
C ARG A 10 -16.51 7.15 15.94
N LEU A 11 -15.23 6.85 15.80
CA LEU A 11 -14.72 5.59 15.30
C LEU A 11 -13.85 4.96 16.37
N ASN A 12 -14.15 3.72 16.75
CA ASN A 12 -13.27 2.91 17.58
C ASN A 12 -12.55 1.93 16.66
N VAL A 13 -11.22 2.00 16.66
CA VAL A 13 -10.37 1.11 15.86
C VAL A 13 -9.50 0.29 16.80
N MET A 14 -9.53 -1.02 16.64
CA MET A 14 -8.59 -1.93 17.26
C MET A 14 -7.70 -2.54 16.17
N SER A 15 -6.39 -2.52 16.37
CA SER A 15 -5.44 -3.09 15.43
C SER A 15 -4.55 -4.12 16.12
N LEU A 16 -4.29 -5.21 15.41
CA LEU A 16 -3.29 -6.21 15.76
C LEU A 16 -2.25 -6.25 14.66
N ASN A 17 -0.97 -6.04 15.01
CA ASN A 17 0.14 -6.07 14.06
C ASN A 17 1.14 -7.13 14.48
N GLY A 18 1.73 -7.80 13.50
CA GLY A 18 2.81 -8.75 13.72
C GLY A 18 3.76 -8.78 12.54
N GLU A 19 5.04 -8.96 12.81
CA GLU A 19 6.07 -9.16 11.80
C GLU A 19 7.04 -10.25 12.26
N LEU A 20 7.41 -11.12 11.35
CA LEU A 20 8.41 -12.16 11.54
C LEU A 20 9.51 -11.95 10.52
N GLU A 21 10.75 -11.93 10.99
CA GLU A 21 11.93 -11.88 10.13
C GLU A 21 12.72 -13.16 10.29
N PHE A 22 13.17 -13.71 9.18
CA PHE A 22 13.95 -14.93 9.11
C PHE A 22 15.18 -14.74 8.22
N ARG A 23 16.35 -15.12 8.73
CA ARG A 23 17.63 -15.03 8.02
C ARG A 23 18.28 -16.41 7.94
N PRO A 24 17.90 -17.24 6.95
CA PRO A 24 18.44 -18.60 6.82
C PRO A 24 19.94 -18.61 6.55
N VAL A 25 20.43 -17.59 5.86
CA VAL A 25 21.86 -17.36 5.57
C VAL A 25 22.17 -15.87 5.67
N SER A 26 23.43 -15.52 5.89
CA SER A 26 23.87 -14.12 6.10
C SER A 26 23.48 -13.15 4.98
N ASN A 27 23.31 -13.67 3.78
CA ASN A 27 23.05 -12.87 2.58
C ASN A 27 21.58 -12.79 2.19
N PHE A 28 20.70 -13.51 2.89
CA PHE A 28 19.28 -13.56 2.57
C PHE A 28 18.44 -13.22 3.79
N THR A 29 17.53 -12.26 3.62
CA THR A 29 16.54 -11.89 4.62
C THR A 29 15.16 -12.07 4.03
N PHE A 30 14.28 -12.70 4.78
CA PHE A 30 12.88 -12.85 4.47
C PHE A 30 12.06 -12.30 5.63
N SER A 31 11.05 -11.48 5.36
CA SER A 31 10.09 -11.08 6.38
C SER A 31 8.66 -11.21 5.87
N ILE A 32 7.78 -11.51 6.80
CA ILE A 32 6.34 -11.52 6.60
C ILE A 32 5.70 -10.72 7.73
N GLY A 33 4.92 -9.72 7.36
CA GLY A 33 4.19 -8.87 8.27
C GLY A 33 2.71 -8.88 7.95
N GLY A 34 1.89 -8.64 8.96
CA GLY A 34 0.45 -8.52 8.81
C GLY A 34 -0.15 -7.57 9.82
N ARG A 35 -1.23 -6.93 9.42
CA ARG A 35 -2.04 -6.04 10.24
C ARG A 35 -3.50 -6.40 10.08
N GLY A 36 -4.16 -6.73 11.16
CA GLY A 36 -5.61 -6.88 11.23
C GLY A 36 -6.23 -5.64 11.87
N LEU A 37 -7.34 -5.17 11.33
CA LEU A 37 -8.12 -4.04 11.84
C LEU A 37 -9.54 -4.49 12.11
N THR A 38 -10.05 -4.13 13.28
CA THR A 38 -11.47 -4.19 13.59
C THR A 38 -11.92 -2.79 13.98
N TYR A 39 -13.02 -2.35 13.41
CA TYR A 39 -13.57 -1.03 13.71
C TYR A 39 -15.08 -1.07 13.83
N THR A 40 -15.61 -0.22 14.71
CA THR A 40 -17.04 -0.06 14.91
C THR A 40 -17.44 1.31 14.39
N GLU A 41 -18.20 1.30 13.33
CA GLU A 41 -18.78 2.52 12.76
C GLU A 41 -20.08 2.84 13.50
N HIS A 42 -20.13 3.98 14.19
CA HIS A 42 -21.35 4.48 14.81
C HIS A 42 -22.20 5.33 13.86
N GLN A 43 -21.78 5.49 12.63
CA GLN A 43 -22.48 6.22 11.58
C GLN A 43 -22.34 5.51 10.23
N THR A 44 -23.24 5.87 9.32
CA THR A 44 -23.39 5.33 7.95
C THR A 44 -22.19 5.57 7.02
N LEU A 45 -21.09 6.13 7.52
CA LEU A 45 -19.92 6.51 6.71
C LEU A 45 -18.80 5.47 6.83
N SER A 46 -18.53 4.77 5.77
CA SER A 46 -17.38 3.87 5.66
C SER A 46 -16.12 4.67 5.31
N ILE A 47 -15.06 4.51 6.12
CA ILE A 47 -13.84 5.32 6.07
C ILE A 47 -12.72 4.76 5.18
N GLY A 48 -12.97 3.68 4.48
CA GLY A 48 -12.01 3.09 3.52
C GLY A 48 -10.82 2.38 4.13
N LEU A 49 -10.87 2.00 5.41
CA LEU A 49 -9.81 1.20 6.03
C LEU A 49 -9.94 -0.28 5.62
N PRO A 50 -8.86 -0.94 5.21
CA PRO A 50 -8.86 -2.37 4.97
C PRO A 50 -8.90 -3.12 6.32
N GLU A 51 -9.64 -4.23 6.39
CA GLU A 51 -9.67 -5.09 7.57
C GLU A 51 -8.38 -5.89 7.76
N PHE A 52 -7.67 -6.15 6.66
CA PHE A 52 -6.41 -6.88 6.66
C PHE A 52 -5.42 -6.26 5.68
N GLU A 53 -4.18 -6.14 6.13
CA GLU A 53 -3.02 -5.79 5.32
C GLU A 53 -1.91 -6.80 5.57
N GLY A 54 -1.20 -7.19 4.52
CA GLY A 54 -0.07 -8.12 4.62
C GLY A 54 1.07 -7.68 3.73
N THR A 55 2.29 -7.89 4.20
CA THR A 55 3.51 -7.59 3.45
C THR A 55 4.47 -8.77 3.55
N ILE A 56 5.00 -9.19 2.42
CA ILE A 56 6.08 -10.16 2.33
C ILE A 56 7.28 -9.46 1.70
N ARG A 57 8.43 -9.55 2.33
CA ARG A 57 9.68 -9.02 1.78
C ARG A 57 10.72 -10.11 1.70
N ALA A 58 11.44 -10.16 0.59
CA ALA A 58 12.60 -11.00 0.42
C ALA A 58 13.75 -10.13 -0.09
N ARG A 59 14.91 -10.23 0.53
CA ARG A 59 16.10 -9.49 0.11
C ARG A 59 17.30 -10.43 0.08
N TYR A 60 17.98 -10.41 -1.06
CA TYR A 60 19.26 -11.04 -1.23
C TYR A 60 20.35 -9.98 -1.42
N HIS A 61 21.41 -10.09 -0.66
CA HIS A 61 22.54 -9.17 -0.71
C HIS A 61 23.82 -9.92 -1.08
N HIS A 62 24.53 -9.42 -2.06
CA HIS A 62 25.84 -9.89 -2.49
C HIS A 62 26.82 -8.72 -2.53
N ARG A 63 28.13 -9.00 -2.56
CA ARG A 63 29.18 -7.96 -2.60
C ARG A 63 28.99 -6.95 -3.74
N LYS A 64 28.46 -7.37 -4.87
CA LYS A 64 28.31 -6.56 -6.08
C LYS A 64 26.88 -6.13 -6.38
N PHE A 65 25.89 -6.72 -5.74
CA PHE A 65 24.49 -6.37 -6.00
C PHE A 65 23.59 -6.72 -4.82
N SER A 66 22.45 -6.08 -4.77
CA SER A 66 21.35 -6.40 -3.89
C SER A 66 20.07 -6.51 -4.70
N VAL A 67 19.23 -7.48 -4.39
CA VAL A 67 17.92 -7.65 -5.01
C VAL A 67 16.89 -7.78 -3.90
N GLY A 68 15.82 -6.99 -3.99
CA GLY A 68 14.72 -7.02 -3.06
C GLY A 68 13.39 -7.20 -3.78
N LEU A 69 12.52 -8.03 -3.22
CA LEU A 69 11.14 -8.21 -3.62
C LEU A 69 10.24 -7.75 -2.47
N VAL A 70 9.18 -7.05 -2.79
CA VAL A 70 8.13 -6.65 -1.85
C VAL A 70 6.80 -7.04 -2.46
N PHE A 71 6.00 -7.74 -1.68
CA PHE A 71 4.65 -8.11 -2.04
C PHE A 71 3.70 -7.58 -0.97
N ASP A 72 2.83 -6.64 -1.36
CA ASP A 72 1.85 -6.03 -0.49
C ASP A 72 0.44 -6.49 -0.87
N LEU A 73 -0.36 -6.81 0.13
CA LEU A 73 -1.74 -7.24 0.01
C LEU A 73 -2.62 -6.41 0.94
N GLN A 74 -3.72 -5.90 0.43
CA GLN A 74 -4.78 -5.28 1.23
C GLN A 74 -6.12 -5.94 0.92
N SER A 75 -6.93 -6.17 1.96
CA SER A 75 -8.28 -6.68 1.80
C SER A 75 -9.19 -5.65 1.13
N ASN A 76 -10.39 -6.09 0.77
CA ASN A 76 -11.44 -5.17 0.33
C ASN A 76 -11.73 -4.13 1.41
N ARG A 77 -12.14 -2.94 0.97
CA ARG A 77 -12.57 -1.88 1.86
C ARG A 77 -13.80 -1.16 1.27
N TYR A 78 -14.54 -0.49 2.12
CA TYR A 78 -15.71 0.25 1.70
C TYR A 78 -15.50 1.74 1.96
N ILE A 79 -15.87 2.56 1.00
CA ILE A 79 -15.82 4.02 1.10
C ILE A 79 -17.23 4.56 0.86
N SER A 80 -17.70 5.43 1.75
CA SER A 80 -18.95 6.14 1.54
C SER A 80 -18.77 7.20 0.46
N ARG A 81 -19.66 7.18 -0.52
CA ARG A 81 -19.69 8.18 -1.59
C ARG A 81 -20.72 9.23 -1.26
N VAL A 82 -20.28 10.47 -1.12
CA VAL A 82 -21.15 11.64 -1.00
C VAL A 82 -21.22 12.30 -2.38
N ILE A 83 -22.42 12.48 -2.91
CA ILE A 83 -22.63 13.23 -4.15
C ILE A 83 -23.19 14.59 -3.76
N PRO A 84 -22.42 15.69 -3.89
CA PRO A 84 -22.81 17.01 -3.41
C PRO A 84 -23.96 17.67 -4.18
N TRP A 85 -24.45 17.05 -5.26
CA TRP A 85 -25.47 17.63 -6.15
C TRP A 85 -26.90 17.16 -5.89
N PHE A 86 -27.13 16.32 -4.89
CA PHE A 86 -28.47 15.89 -4.52
C PHE A 86 -28.97 16.68 -3.29
N PRO A 87 -30.15 17.33 -3.38
CA PRO A 87 -30.62 18.24 -2.34
C PRO A 87 -31.07 17.58 -1.03
N ASN A 88 -31.10 16.25 -0.97
CA ASN A 88 -31.47 15.51 0.23
C ASN A 88 -30.37 14.51 0.57
N ASP A 89 -29.46 14.93 1.43
CA ASP A 89 -28.53 14.09 2.21
C ASP A 89 -27.49 13.24 1.47
N GLY A 90 -27.10 13.59 0.30
CA GLY A 90 -25.82 13.34 -0.36
C GLY A 90 -25.10 11.98 -0.26
N ILE A 91 -25.51 11.07 0.62
CA ILE A 91 -24.88 9.75 0.78
C ILE A 91 -25.53 8.78 -0.20
N VAL A 92 -24.78 8.39 -1.24
CA VAL A 92 -25.27 7.52 -2.31
C VAL A 92 -24.96 6.05 -2.06
N GLY A 93 -24.44 5.72 -0.90
CA GLY A 93 -24.12 4.35 -0.52
C GLY A 93 -22.61 4.07 -0.41
N ASN A 94 -22.30 2.87 0.00
CA ASN A 94 -20.94 2.42 0.17
C ASN A 94 -20.40 1.84 -1.15
N MET A 95 -19.29 2.39 -1.63
CA MET A 95 -18.57 1.83 -2.76
C MET A 95 -17.52 0.83 -2.26
N ARG A 96 -17.55 -0.39 -2.80
CA ARG A 96 -16.53 -1.39 -2.52
C ARG A 96 -15.29 -1.13 -3.37
N ILE A 97 -14.16 -0.96 -2.70
CA ILE A 97 -12.84 -1.02 -3.33
C ILE A 97 -12.36 -2.46 -3.22
N PRO A 98 -12.03 -3.12 -4.34
CA PRO A 98 -11.57 -4.50 -4.34
C PRO A 98 -10.23 -4.63 -3.61
N TYR A 99 -9.88 -5.87 -3.27
CA TYR A 99 -8.57 -6.17 -2.71
C TYR A 99 -7.45 -5.68 -3.64
N THR A 100 -6.37 -5.23 -3.02
CA THR A 100 -5.19 -4.70 -3.72
C THR A 100 -4.02 -5.64 -3.55
N VAL A 101 -3.30 -5.85 -4.63
CA VAL A 101 -2.03 -6.60 -4.64
C VAL A 101 -1.01 -5.75 -5.38
N ASP A 102 0.10 -5.49 -4.73
CA ASP A 102 1.27 -4.83 -5.33
C ASP A 102 2.49 -5.73 -5.23
N LEU A 103 3.23 -5.81 -6.31
CA LEU A 103 4.53 -6.48 -6.38
C LEU A 103 5.57 -5.45 -6.80
N GLY A 104 6.53 -5.22 -5.92
CA GLY A 104 7.69 -4.37 -6.16
C GLY A 104 8.97 -5.17 -6.29
N LEU A 105 9.89 -4.69 -7.11
CA LEU A 105 11.24 -5.21 -7.28
C LEU A 105 12.23 -4.07 -7.17
N ASN A 106 13.30 -4.25 -6.42
CA ASN A 106 14.43 -3.33 -6.42
C ASN A 106 15.74 -4.09 -6.65
N VAL A 107 16.61 -3.52 -7.46
CA VAL A 107 17.93 -4.04 -7.78
C VAL A 107 18.95 -2.91 -7.65
N ASP A 108 19.98 -3.14 -6.84
CA ASP A 108 21.14 -2.26 -6.74
C ASP A 108 22.37 -3.00 -7.23
N TRP A 109 23.13 -2.40 -8.13
CA TRP A 109 24.42 -2.89 -8.57
C TRP A 109 25.53 -1.96 -8.11
N TYR A 110 26.42 -2.46 -7.29
CA TYR A 110 27.57 -1.74 -6.75
C TYR A 110 28.72 -1.77 -7.74
N ALA A 111 28.72 -0.86 -8.71
CA ALA A 111 29.72 -0.79 -9.76
C ALA A 111 31.10 -0.42 -9.18
N SER A 112 31.14 0.41 -8.12
CA SER A 112 32.33 0.75 -7.35
C SER A 112 31.97 1.13 -5.91
N LYS A 113 32.96 1.46 -5.08
CA LYS A 113 32.73 1.97 -3.72
C LYS A 113 31.94 3.29 -3.69
N ARG A 114 31.92 4.01 -4.81
CA ARG A 114 31.30 5.35 -4.94
C ARG A 114 30.12 5.37 -5.91
N VAL A 115 29.90 4.31 -6.67
CA VAL A 115 28.88 4.28 -7.74
C VAL A 115 27.98 3.08 -7.55
N THR A 116 26.70 3.34 -7.38
CA THR A 116 25.64 2.33 -7.38
C THR A 116 24.65 2.65 -8.50
N VAL A 117 24.40 1.69 -9.37
CA VAL A 117 23.32 1.76 -10.36
C VAL A 117 22.13 1.03 -9.77
N PHE A 118 20.95 1.63 -9.83
CA PHE A 118 19.74 1.03 -9.30
C PHE A 118 18.63 0.97 -10.34
N ALA A 119 17.75 -0.01 -10.17
CA ALA A 119 16.50 -0.12 -10.89
C ALA A 119 15.40 -0.55 -9.89
N GLU A 120 14.25 0.09 -9.99
CA GLU A 120 13.07 -0.17 -9.16
C GLU A 120 11.86 -0.36 -10.04
N GLY A 121 11.06 -1.36 -9.77
CA GLY A 121 9.77 -1.59 -10.40
C GLY A 121 8.68 -1.64 -9.33
N HIS A 122 7.54 -1.05 -9.61
CA HIS A 122 6.36 -1.07 -8.76
C HIS A 122 5.14 -1.46 -9.56
N ASN A 123 4.15 -1.99 -8.86
CA ASN A 123 2.92 -2.52 -9.45
C ASN A 123 3.19 -3.48 -10.62
N LEU A 124 4.16 -4.39 -10.45
CA LEU A 124 4.57 -5.32 -11.51
C LEU A 124 3.45 -6.31 -11.92
N CYS A 125 2.45 -6.49 -11.07
CA CYS A 125 1.22 -7.22 -11.41
C CYS A 125 0.31 -6.43 -12.35
N ASN A 126 0.63 -5.16 -12.62
CA ASN A 126 -0.14 -4.23 -13.46
C ASN A 126 -1.63 -4.22 -13.12
N ARG A 127 -1.95 -4.28 -11.84
CA ARG A 127 -3.33 -4.21 -11.36
C ARG A 127 -3.74 -2.75 -11.16
N ARG A 128 -5.03 -2.49 -11.36
CA ARG A 128 -5.60 -1.19 -11.00
C ARG A 128 -5.73 -1.12 -9.49
N ILE A 129 -4.89 -0.31 -8.88
CA ILE A 129 -4.90 -0.01 -7.45
C ILE A 129 -5.70 1.27 -7.25
N TYR A 130 -6.68 1.24 -6.38
CA TYR A 130 -7.51 2.39 -6.05
C TYR A 130 -7.24 2.80 -4.61
N ASP A 131 -6.64 3.96 -4.40
CA ASP A 131 -6.48 4.52 -3.06
C ASP A 131 -7.73 5.25 -2.62
N TRP A 132 -8.32 5.98 -3.52
CA TRP A 132 -9.52 6.79 -3.29
C TRP A 132 -10.53 6.63 -4.43
N SER A 133 -11.76 6.25 -4.06
CA SER A 133 -12.95 6.36 -4.91
C SER A 133 -12.76 5.80 -6.32
N THR A 134 -12.67 6.67 -7.33
CA THR A 134 -12.66 6.31 -8.76
C THR A 134 -11.33 6.57 -9.45
N PHE A 135 -10.34 7.06 -8.72
CA PHE A 135 -9.03 7.38 -9.27
C PHE A 135 -8.06 6.20 -9.07
N PRO A 136 -7.73 5.47 -10.15
CA PRO A 136 -6.72 4.42 -10.07
C PRO A 136 -5.34 5.07 -9.90
N GLN A 137 -4.51 4.43 -9.09
CA GLN A 137 -3.08 4.71 -9.09
C GLN A 137 -2.44 4.32 -10.43
N TYR A 138 -1.19 4.70 -10.59
CA TYR A 138 -0.42 4.38 -11.78
C TYR A 138 -0.37 2.88 -12.05
N SER A 139 -0.37 2.51 -13.33
CA SER A 139 -0.03 1.18 -13.80
C SER A 139 1.41 0.81 -13.43
N ALA A 140 1.87 -0.37 -13.83
CA ALA A 140 3.26 -0.79 -13.64
C ALA A 140 4.23 0.31 -14.07
N GLY A 141 5.19 0.60 -13.20
CA GLY A 141 6.17 1.64 -13.43
C GLY A 141 7.58 1.16 -13.11
N PHE A 142 8.57 1.76 -13.78
CA PHE A 142 9.98 1.47 -13.60
C PHE A 142 10.77 2.76 -13.43
N THR A 143 11.70 2.74 -12.50
CA THR A 143 12.66 3.83 -12.28
C THR A 143 14.06 3.23 -12.29
N ALA A 144 14.99 3.90 -12.95
CA ALA A 144 16.40 3.53 -12.90
C ALA A 144 17.27 4.77 -12.75
N GLY A 145 18.42 4.62 -12.10
CA GLY A 145 19.31 5.74 -11.87
C GLY A 145 20.66 5.34 -11.32
N VAL A 146 21.45 6.36 -10.99
CA VAL A 146 22.80 6.21 -10.43
C VAL A 146 22.90 7.02 -9.14
N LYS A 147 23.40 6.40 -8.07
CA LYS A 147 23.74 7.01 -6.80
C LYS A 147 25.26 7.21 -6.73
N LEU A 148 25.71 8.41 -6.45
CA LEU A 148 27.12 8.74 -6.25
C LEU A 148 27.37 9.07 -4.77
N SER A 149 28.40 8.46 -4.18
CA SER A 149 28.85 8.73 -2.81
C SER A 149 30.23 9.39 -2.86
N PHE A 150 30.39 10.54 -2.22
CA PHE A 150 31.62 11.32 -2.19
C PHE A 150 32.39 11.12 -0.87
#